data_4e132b26da42fd1bedcef6f89fed4154
#
_entry.id   4e132b26da42fd1bedcef6f89fed4154
#
_cell.length_a   1.000
_cell.length_b   1.000
_cell.length_c   1.000
_cell.angle_alpha   90.00
_cell.angle_beta   90.00
_cell.angle_gamma   90.00
#
_symmetry.space_group_name_H-M   'P 1'
#
loop_
_entity.id
_entity.type
_entity.pdbx_description
1 polymer ?
#
loop_
_entity_poly.entity_id
_entity_poly.type
_entity_poly.pdbx_seq_one_letter_code
_entity_poly.pdbx_strand_id
1 'polypeptide(L)'
;MPLFRSRAEYWAPFLGVTFNRLSVKDQRTLWGSCTREGNLNFSWRLALAPDPVLDYLIVHELSHRAQMNHSRRFWEVVEAVCPGHRSHRRWLRKNGRALHLAQR
;
A
#
# COMPACT_ATOMS: atom_id res chain seq x y z
N MET A 1 12.40 0.18 -6.55
CA MET A 1 12.13 1.51 -7.13
C MET A 1 12.16 2.57 -6.04
N PRO A 2 12.89 3.68 -6.25
CA PRO A 2 12.97 4.75 -5.25
C PRO A 2 11.62 5.35 -4.87
N LEU A 3 10.67 5.38 -5.82
CA LEU A 3 9.34 5.94 -5.58
C LEU A 3 8.64 5.26 -4.41
N PHE A 4 8.60 3.93 -4.39
CA PHE A 4 7.92 3.19 -3.32
C PHE A 4 8.57 3.44 -1.97
N ARG A 5 9.89 3.42 -1.92
CA ARG A 5 10.62 3.65 -0.67
C ARG A 5 10.41 5.07 -0.16
N SER A 6 10.52 6.07 -1.04
CA SER A 6 10.36 7.46 -0.61
C SER A 6 8.95 7.73 -0.10
N ARG A 7 7.94 7.13 -0.72
CA ARG A 7 6.56 7.28 -0.24
C ARG A 7 6.34 6.56 1.08
N ALA A 8 6.92 5.37 1.25
CA ALA A 8 6.82 4.65 2.53
C ALA A 8 7.50 5.42 3.66
N GLU A 9 8.67 5.98 3.39
CA GLU A 9 9.40 6.82 4.37
C GLU A 9 8.62 8.09 4.71
N TYR A 10 7.88 8.62 3.76
CA TYR A 10 7.05 9.79 3.99
C TYR A 10 5.87 9.46 4.91
N TRP A 11 5.16 8.33 4.67
CA TRP A 11 3.93 8.01 5.40
C TRP A 11 4.16 7.34 6.75
N ALA A 12 5.26 6.58 6.93
CA ALA A 12 5.50 5.85 8.16
C ALA A 12 5.43 6.71 9.43
N PRO A 13 6.02 7.93 9.46
CA PRO A 13 5.93 8.77 10.66
C PRO A 13 4.51 9.18 11.01
N PHE A 14 3.65 9.43 10.01
CA PHE A 14 2.26 9.81 10.26
C PHE A 14 1.49 8.67 10.94
N LEU A 15 1.89 7.44 10.69
CA LEU A 15 1.28 6.26 11.28
C LEU A 15 1.97 5.83 12.58
N GLY A 16 3.10 6.45 12.91
CA GLY A 16 3.88 6.10 14.08
C GLY A 16 4.52 4.73 13.98
N VAL A 17 4.88 4.29 12.79
CA VAL A 17 5.44 2.95 12.56
C VAL A 17 6.77 3.04 11.81
N THR A 18 7.49 1.92 11.83
CA THR A 18 8.70 1.72 11.03
C THR A 18 8.54 0.46 10.19
N PHE A 19 9.40 0.29 9.20
CA PHE A 19 9.45 -0.94 8.40
C PHE A 19 10.91 -1.35 8.19
N ASN A 20 11.14 -2.62 7.88
CA ASN A 20 12.48 -3.16 7.68
C ASN A 20 12.89 -3.13 6.22
N ARG A 21 12.31 -4.01 5.42
CA ARG A 21 12.64 -4.14 3.99
C ARG A 21 11.46 -3.68 3.16
N LEU A 22 11.78 -3.20 1.98
CA LEU A 22 10.77 -2.87 0.97
C LEU A 22 11.22 -3.46 -0.35
N SER A 23 10.38 -4.30 -0.94
CA SER A 23 10.64 -4.95 -2.22
C SER A 23 9.54 -4.61 -3.21
N VAL A 24 9.92 -4.36 -4.46
CA VAL A 24 8.98 -4.16 -5.55
C VAL A 24 9.13 -5.36 -6.47
N LYS A 25 8.03 -6.06 -6.70
CA LYS A 25 8.04 -7.36 -7.38
C LYS A 25 7.04 -7.39 -8.52
N ASP A 26 7.12 -8.43 -9.33
CA ASP A 26 6.15 -8.70 -10.37
C ASP A 26 5.05 -9.60 -9.80
N GLN A 27 4.19 -9.02 -8.97
CA GLN A 27 3.06 -9.72 -8.37
C GLN A 27 1.82 -9.49 -9.22
N ARG A 28 1.03 -10.56 -9.43
CA ARG A 28 -0.16 -10.49 -10.27
C ARG A 28 -1.46 -10.71 -9.49
N THR A 29 -1.37 -11.23 -8.27
CA THR A 29 -2.55 -11.52 -7.45
C THR A 29 -2.72 -10.57 -6.28
N LEU A 30 -1.64 -9.94 -5.84
CA LEU A 30 -1.66 -8.98 -4.73
C LEU A 30 -1.05 -7.66 -5.18
N TRP A 31 -1.59 -6.56 -4.64
CA TRP A 31 -0.99 -5.24 -4.82
C TRP A 31 0.16 -5.02 -3.87
N GLY A 32 0.07 -5.58 -2.66
CA GLY A 32 1.11 -5.46 -1.67
C GLY A 32 0.87 -6.40 -0.50
N SER A 33 1.85 -6.45 0.38
CA SER A 33 1.77 -7.22 1.63
C SER A 33 2.71 -6.63 2.65
N CYS A 34 2.47 -6.97 3.93
CA CYS A 34 3.33 -6.60 5.04
C CYS A 34 3.45 -7.79 5.97
N THR A 35 4.68 -8.19 6.28
CA THR A 35 4.91 -9.25 7.25
C THR A 35 4.95 -8.67 8.67
N ARG A 36 4.88 -9.55 9.67
CA ARG A 36 4.98 -9.13 11.08
C ARG A 36 6.32 -8.48 11.37
N GLU A 37 7.38 -8.90 10.67
CA GLU A 37 8.74 -8.36 10.83
C GLU A 37 8.88 -6.96 10.20
N GLY A 38 7.87 -6.52 9.47
CA GLY A 38 7.90 -5.20 8.85
C GLY A 38 8.47 -5.19 7.44
N ASN A 39 8.43 -6.31 6.75
CA ASN A 39 8.86 -6.38 5.36
C ASN A 39 7.67 -6.06 4.45
N LEU A 40 7.83 -5.03 3.65
CA LEU A 40 6.80 -4.55 2.73
C LEU A 40 7.09 -5.07 1.32
N ASN A 41 6.06 -5.53 0.65
CA ASN A 41 6.16 -5.97 -0.74
C ASN A 41 5.08 -5.26 -1.55
N PHE A 42 5.45 -4.78 -2.73
CA PHE A 42 4.50 -4.08 -3.62
C PHE A 42 4.66 -4.59 -5.05
N SER A 43 3.56 -4.59 -5.79
CA SER A 43 3.59 -4.84 -7.22
C SER A 43 4.09 -3.58 -7.93
N TRP A 44 5.04 -3.74 -8.86
CA TRP A 44 5.55 -2.61 -9.65
C TRP A 44 4.40 -1.92 -10.42
N ARG A 45 3.31 -2.66 -10.70
CA ARG A 45 2.17 -2.14 -11.45
C ARG A 45 1.46 -0.98 -10.75
N LEU A 46 1.63 -0.87 -9.44
CA LEU A 46 1.10 0.28 -8.71
C LEU A 46 1.71 1.61 -9.16
N ALA A 47 2.90 1.58 -9.76
CA ALA A 47 3.51 2.80 -10.31
C ALA A 47 2.71 3.35 -11.49
N LEU A 48 1.84 2.53 -12.10
CA LEU A 48 0.97 2.95 -13.20
C LEU A 48 -0.35 3.54 -12.70
N ALA A 49 -0.66 3.40 -11.42
CA ALA A 49 -1.87 3.95 -10.84
C ALA A 49 -1.68 5.45 -10.52
N PRO A 50 -2.78 6.18 -10.34
CA PRO A 50 -2.69 7.56 -9.85
C PRO A 50 -1.93 7.61 -8.51
N ASP A 51 -1.17 8.69 -8.30
CA ASP A 51 -0.37 8.83 -7.08
C ASP A 51 -1.17 8.63 -5.79
N PRO A 52 -2.40 9.18 -5.66
CA PRO A 52 -3.18 8.93 -4.44
C PRO A 52 -3.52 7.47 -4.20
N VAL A 53 -3.68 6.68 -5.26
CA VAL A 53 -3.96 5.25 -5.14
C VAL A 53 -2.71 4.50 -4.66
N LEU A 54 -1.55 4.85 -5.21
CA LEU A 54 -0.28 4.32 -4.75
C LEU A 54 -0.07 4.63 -3.27
N ASP A 55 -0.29 5.89 -2.88
CA ASP A 55 -0.16 6.32 -1.48
C ASP A 55 -1.12 5.54 -0.58
N TYR A 56 -2.35 5.32 -1.02
CA TYR A 56 -3.30 4.52 -0.26
C TYR A 56 -2.77 3.11 0.01
N LEU A 57 -2.23 2.44 -1.01
CA LEU A 57 -1.68 1.09 -0.82
C LEU A 57 -0.50 1.08 0.12
N ILE A 58 0.36 2.10 0.04
CA ILE A 58 1.50 2.22 0.96
C ILE A 58 1.00 2.39 2.40
N VAL A 59 0.03 3.28 2.61
CA VAL A 59 -0.58 3.48 3.93
C VAL A 59 -1.24 2.19 4.42
N HIS A 60 -1.94 1.48 3.53
CA HIS A 60 -2.60 0.22 3.86
C HIS A 60 -1.59 -0.81 4.42
N GLU A 61 -0.48 -1.02 3.71
CA GLU A 61 0.51 -2.01 4.15
C GLU A 61 1.26 -1.56 5.40
N LEU A 62 1.61 -0.27 5.49
CA LEU A 62 2.24 0.27 6.69
C LEU A 62 1.32 0.14 7.92
N SER A 63 0.02 0.28 7.74
CA SER A 63 -0.95 0.17 8.84
C SER A 63 -0.94 -1.22 9.47
N HIS A 64 -0.53 -2.24 8.73
CA HIS A 64 -0.34 -3.58 9.28
C HIS A 64 0.77 -3.66 10.32
N ARG A 65 1.67 -2.68 10.37
CA ARG A 65 2.65 -2.61 11.45
C ARG A 65 1.99 -2.33 12.80
N ALA A 66 0.84 -1.65 12.78
CA ALA A 66 0.06 -1.36 13.98
C ALA A 66 -1.00 -2.44 14.22
N GLN A 67 -1.65 -2.92 13.16
CA GLN A 67 -2.73 -3.90 13.25
C GLN A 67 -2.61 -4.89 12.08
N MET A 68 -2.25 -6.14 12.39
CA MET A 68 -2.06 -7.15 11.33
C MET A 68 -3.38 -7.57 10.67
N ASN A 69 -4.46 -7.61 11.40
CA ASN A 69 -5.77 -8.00 10.86
C ASN A 69 -6.50 -6.79 10.29
N HIS A 70 -7.36 -7.02 9.30
CA HIS A 70 -8.24 -5.98 8.75
C HIS A 70 -9.42 -5.75 9.71
N SER A 71 -9.14 -5.49 10.97
CA SER A 71 -10.11 -5.22 12.00
C SER A 71 -10.60 -3.78 11.90
N ARG A 72 -11.59 -3.45 12.73
CA ARG A 72 -12.06 -2.08 12.86
C ARG A 72 -10.92 -1.12 13.19
N ARG A 73 -10.01 -1.53 14.10
CA ARG A 73 -8.84 -0.71 14.47
C ARG A 73 -7.92 -0.46 13.30
N PHE A 74 -7.72 -1.47 12.44
CA PHE A 74 -6.90 -1.29 11.23
C PHE A 74 -7.46 -0.17 10.38
N TRP A 75 -8.77 -0.22 10.10
CA TRP A 75 -9.40 0.79 9.25
C TRP A 75 -9.46 2.16 9.91
N GLU A 76 -9.51 2.23 11.23
CA GLU A 76 -9.38 3.50 11.93
C GLU A 76 -8.00 4.12 11.74
N VAL A 77 -6.94 3.30 11.77
CA VAL A 77 -5.59 3.76 11.50
C VAL A 77 -5.47 4.30 10.08
N VAL A 78 -5.98 3.56 9.10
CA VAL A 78 -5.98 3.98 7.69
C VAL A 78 -6.75 5.28 7.52
N GLU A 79 -7.96 5.36 8.09
CA GLU A 79 -8.85 6.52 7.96
C GLU A 79 -8.23 7.79 8.50
N ALA A 80 -7.50 7.70 9.60
CA ALA A 80 -6.87 8.86 10.22
C ALA A 80 -5.84 9.52 9.30
N VAL A 81 -5.20 8.75 8.42
CA VAL A 81 -4.14 9.22 7.54
C VAL A 81 -4.63 9.36 6.11
N CYS A 82 -5.55 8.49 5.69
CA CYS A 82 -6.05 8.45 4.33
C CYS A 82 -7.58 8.40 4.32
N PRO A 83 -8.27 9.53 4.56
CA PRO A 83 -9.74 9.54 4.62
C PRO A 83 -10.40 9.18 3.29
N GLY A 84 -9.69 9.29 2.18
CA GLY A 84 -10.20 8.91 0.86
C GLY A 84 -10.01 7.45 0.50
N HIS A 85 -9.65 6.58 1.45
CA HIS A 85 -9.26 5.20 1.16
C HIS A 85 -10.32 4.39 0.41
N ARG A 86 -11.60 4.62 0.66
CA ARG A 86 -12.68 3.87 -0.02
C ARG A 86 -12.71 4.16 -1.51
N SER A 87 -12.49 5.41 -1.88
CA SER A 87 -12.43 5.84 -3.27
C SER A 87 -11.26 5.17 -3.99
N HIS A 88 -10.10 5.08 -3.35
CA HIS A 88 -8.91 4.45 -3.91
C HIS A 88 -9.07 2.93 -4.05
N ARG A 89 -9.70 2.28 -3.05
CA ARG A 89 -10.05 0.87 -3.13
C ARG A 89 -10.98 0.60 -4.31
N ARG A 90 -11.95 1.47 -4.50
CA ARG A 90 -12.91 1.36 -5.60
C ARG A 90 -12.21 1.51 -6.94
N TRP A 91 -11.28 2.44 -7.03
CA TRP A 91 -10.49 2.64 -8.25
C TRP A 91 -9.72 1.37 -8.60
N LEU A 92 -9.05 0.75 -7.62
CA LEU A 92 -8.32 -0.49 -7.83
C LEU A 92 -9.23 -1.63 -8.24
N ARG A 93 -10.41 -1.72 -7.65
CA ARG A 93 -11.38 -2.76 -8.02
C ARG A 93 -11.82 -2.60 -9.46
N LYS A 94 -12.02 -1.38 -9.88
CA LYS A 94 -12.49 -1.07 -11.25
C LYS A 94 -11.37 -1.22 -12.28
N ASN A 95 -10.16 -0.81 -11.96
CA ASN A 95 -9.05 -0.71 -12.92
C ASN A 95 -7.95 -1.75 -12.71
N GLY A 96 -8.02 -2.51 -11.62
CA GLY A 96 -6.93 -3.41 -11.22
C GLY A 96 -6.60 -4.45 -12.28
N ARG A 97 -7.60 -5.00 -12.96
CA ARG A 97 -7.37 -6.00 -13.99
C ARG A 97 -6.51 -5.45 -15.12
N ALA A 98 -6.80 -4.24 -15.56
CA ALA A 98 -6.01 -3.59 -16.63
C ALA A 98 -4.55 -3.40 -16.18
N LEU A 99 -4.33 -3.01 -14.93
CA LEU A 99 -2.98 -2.86 -14.40
C LEU A 99 -2.26 -4.21 -14.32
N HIS A 100 -2.94 -5.27 -13.89
CA HIS A 100 -2.34 -6.60 -13.79
C HIS A 100 -1.96 -7.17 -15.16
N LEU A 101 -2.63 -6.74 -16.22
CA LEU A 101 -2.31 -7.15 -17.58
C LEU A 101 -1.21 -6.30 -18.21
N ALA A 102 -0.82 -5.19 -17.57
CA ALA A 102 0.21 -4.31 -18.10
C ALA A 102 1.56 -5.02 -18.16
N GLN A 103 2.37 -4.67 -19.14
CA GLN A 103 3.73 -5.18 -19.30
C GLN A 103 4.70 -4.02 -19.21
N ARG A 104 5.93 -4.35 -18.76
CA ARG A 104 7.00 -3.36 -18.71
C ARG A 104 7.41 -2.91 -20.11
#